data_893e8756f05932711e85e1e4c3e332f3
#
_entry.id   893e8756f05932711e85e1e4c3e332f3
#
_cell.length_a   1.000
_cell.length_b   1.000
_cell.length_c   1.000
_cell.angle_alpha   90.00
_cell.angle_beta   90.00
_cell.angle_gamma   90.00
#
_symmetry.space_group_name_H-M   'P 1'
#
loop_
_entity.id
_entity.type
_entity.pdbx_description
1 polymer ?
#
loop_
_entity_poly.entity_id
_entity_poly.type
_entity_poly.pdbx_seq_one_letter_code
_entity_poly.pdbx_strand_id
1 'polypeptide(L)'
;KADLKNLNGLTSVQLKGFLSVILSFLATESPTFMQEVDAFGAQHGINARALKNLVRSALVFFKGALRQNITVADMAMDLEQLQVEADKIEIFQSQWERAYKALARSMVAQTLTVNNLLDMEWKFGVTASSDELEKVGSTYLQLRLLTAKAGGGSDEVMLELTVEQFYEFLAQMERVKASVDFLSG
;
A
#
# COMPACT_ATOMS: atom_id res chain seq x y z
N LYS A 1 21.60 -14.36 -3.39
CA LYS A 1 22.25 -15.17 -4.45
C LYS A 1 21.57 -16.54 -4.64
N ALA A 2 21.21 -17.29 -3.59
CA ALA A 2 20.54 -18.59 -3.71
C ALA A 2 19.15 -18.47 -4.34
N ASP A 3 18.38 -17.46 -3.96
CA ASP A 3 17.02 -17.23 -4.47
C ASP A 3 17.01 -16.87 -5.95
N LEU A 4 17.99 -16.09 -6.41
CA LEU A 4 18.16 -15.78 -7.83
C LEU A 4 18.51 -17.02 -8.67
N LYS A 5 19.33 -17.92 -8.13
CA LYS A 5 19.60 -19.20 -8.78
C LYS A 5 18.34 -20.06 -8.89
N ASN A 6 17.53 -20.07 -7.84
CA ASN A 6 16.25 -20.80 -7.83
C ASN A 6 15.26 -20.17 -8.82
N LEU A 7 15.19 -18.84 -8.89
CA LEU A 7 14.36 -18.11 -9.83
C LEU A 7 14.78 -18.37 -11.29
N ASN A 8 16.09 -18.31 -11.57
CA ASN A 8 16.64 -18.61 -12.89
C ASN A 8 16.48 -20.11 -13.26
N GLY A 9 16.29 -21.00 -12.29
CA GLY A 9 15.98 -22.42 -12.52
C GLY A 9 14.53 -22.70 -12.90
N LEU A 10 13.60 -21.74 -12.75
CA LEU A 10 12.21 -21.92 -13.16
C LEU A 10 12.07 -21.82 -14.68
N THR A 11 11.22 -22.65 -15.27
CA THR A 11 10.80 -22.45 -16.66
C THR A 11 9.91 -21.24 -16.79
N SER A 12 9.79 -20.65 -17.99
CA SER A 12 8.93 -19.50 -18.26
C SER A 12 7.46 -19.74 -17.86
N VAL A 13 6.97 -20.98 -18.00
CA VAL A 13 5.61 -21.34 -17.58
C VAL A 13 5.49 -21.39 -16.05
N GLN A 14 6.47 -21.99 -15.39
CA GLN A 14 6.52 -22.02 -13.91
C GLN A 14 6.63 -20.63 -13.34
N LEU A 15 7.46 -19.77 -13.92
CA LEU A 15 7.61 -18.39 -13.46
C LEU A 15 6.29 -17.60 -13.60
N LYS A 16 5.58 -17.72 -14.75
CA LYS A 16 4.28 -17.09 -14.92
C LYS A 16 3.27 -17.54 -13.86
N GLY A 17 3.17 -18.84 -13.61
CA GLY A 17 2.30 -19.42 -12.58
C GLY A 17 2.67 -18.90 -11.18
N PHE A 18 3.95 -18.92 -10.83
CA PHE A 18 4.46 -18.42 -9.56
C PHE A 18 4.14 -16.95 -9.35
N LEU A 19 4.42 -16.09 -10.33
CA LEU A 19 4.13 -14.66 -10.25
C LEU A 19 2.63 -14.38 -10.14
N SER A 20 1.80 -15.15 -10.85
CA SER A 20 0.34 -15.03 -10.75
C SER A 20 -0.15 -15.27 -9.32
N VAL A 21 0.33 -16.32 -8.64
CA VAL A 21 -0.01 -16.62 -7.24
C VAL A 21 0.42 -15.49 -6.30
N ILE A 22 1.66 -14.99 -6.45
CA ILE A 22 2.18 -13.88 -5.62
C ILE A 22 1.39 -12.59 -5.82
N LEU A 23 1.15 -12.19 -7.06
CA LEU A 23 0.46 -10.93 -7.38
C LEU A 23 -1.02 -10.99 -7.02
N SER A 24 -1.68 -12.14 -7.18
CA SER A 24 -3.05 -12.38 -6.72
C SER A 24 -3.15 -12.21 -5.20
N PHE A 25 -2.22 -12.80 -4.45
CA PHE A 25 -2.17 -12.64 -2.99
C PHE A 25 -1.98 -11.16 -2.58
N LEU A 26 -1.08 -10.44 -3.24
CA LEU A 26 -0.87 -9.02 -2.94
C LEU A 26 -2.09 -8.15 -3.26
N ALA A 27 -2.93 -8.56 -4.22
CA ALA A 27 -4.14 -7.84 -4.58
C ALA A 27 -5.31 -8.11 -3.63
N THR A 28 -5.45 -9.33 -3.10
CA THR A 28 -6.67 -9.77 -2.38
C THR A 28 -6.43 -10.31 -0.97
N GLU A 29 -5.15 -10.49 -0.56
CA GLU A 29 -4.78 -11.09 0.74
C GLU A 29 -5.53 -12.40 1.04
N SER A 30 -5.66 -13.27 0.02
CA SER A 30 -6.41 -14.52 0.13
C SER A 30 -5.90 -15.41 1.28
N PRO A 31 -6.79 -15.93 2.14
CA PRO A 31 -6.41 -16.86 3.21
C PRO A 31 -5.90 -18.20 2.66
N THR A 32 -6.17 -18.52 1.40
CA THR A 32 -5.76 -19.77 0.72
C THR A 32 -4.35 -19.71 0.15
N PHE A 33 -3.66 -18.57 0.26
CA PHE A 33 -2.33 -18.35 -0.33
C PHE A 33 -1.32 -19.45 -0.03
N MET A 34 -1.22 -19.89 1.23
CA MET A 34 -0.27 -20.95 1.60
C MET A 34 -0.60 -22.28 0.94
N GLN A 35 -1.89 -22.60 0.78
CA GLN A 35 -2.34 -23.80 0.08
C GLN A 35 -2.00 -23.74 -1.42
N GLU A 36 -2.17 -22.56 -2.03
CA GLU A 36 -1.83 -22.33 -3.45
C GLU A 36 -0.32 -22.45 -3.67
N VAL A 37 0.50 -21.94 -2.75
CA VAL A 37 1.97 -22.08 -2.79
C VAL A 37 2.39 -23.54 -2.63
N ASP A 38 1.81 -24.27 -1.69
CA ASP A 38 2.13 -25.68 -1.47
C ASP A 38 1.68 -26.56 -2.67
N ALA A 39 0.50 -26.29 -3.23
CA ALA A 39 0.00 -26.94 -4.45
C ALA A 39 0.92 -26.69 -5.65
N PHE A 40 1.38 -25.44 -5.82
CA PHE A 40 2.35 -25.07 -6.86
C PHE A 40 3.66 -25.84 -6.69
N GLY A 41 4.17 -25.93 -5.47
CA GLY A 41 5.39 -26.68 -5.14
C GLY A 41 5.26 -28.17 -5.48
N ALA A 42 4.15 -28.78 -5.10
CA ALA A 42 3.86 -30.20 -5.38
C ALA A 42 3.72 -30.44 -6.89
N GLN A 43 3.01 -29.59 -7.61
CA GLN A 43 2.79 -29.71 -9.06
C GLN A 43 4.09 -29.64 -9.86
N HIS A 44 5.03 -28.81 -9.42
CA HIS A 44 6.28 -28.57 -10.15
C HIS A 44 7.51 -29.26 -9.55
N GLY A 45 7.33 -30.07 -8.50
CA GLY A 45 8.43 -30.78 -7.84
C GLY A 45 9.48 -29.85 -7.20
N ILE A 46 9.08 -28.66 -6.76
CA ILE A 46 9.99 -27.67 -6.18
C ILE A 46 10.15 -27.95 -4.69
N ASN A 47 11.39 -27.94 -4.21
CA ASN A 47 11.68 -28.11 -2.78
C ASN A 47 10.97 -27.05 -1.95
N ALA A 48 10.20 -27.46 -0.93
CA ALA A 48 9.39 -26.57 -0.09
C ALA A 48 10.19 -25.44 0.56
N ARG A 49 11.43 -25.73 0.99
CA ARG A 49 12.31 -24.70 1.59
C ARG A 49 12.76 -23.66 0.57
N ALA A 50 13.14 -24.12 -0.63
CA ALA A 50 13.53 -23.24 -1.72
C ALA A 50 12.36 -22.37 -2.17
N LEU A 51 11.16 -22.96 -2.30
CA LEU A 51 9.94 -22.25 -2.65
C LEU A 51 9.55 -21.19 -1.62
N LYS A 52 9.60 -21.50 -0.31
CA LYS A 52 9.32 -20.51 0.76
C LYS A 52 10.27 -19.33 0.72
N ASN A 53 11.55 -19.56 0.48
CA ASN A 53 12.52 -18.47 0.33
C ASN A 53 12.20 -17.62 -0.91
N LEU A 54 11.88 -18.25 -2.03
CA LEU A 54 11.53 -17.57 -3.27
C LEU A 54 10.26 -16.71 -3.10
N VAL A 55 9.23 -17.25 -2.45
CA VAL A 55 7.99 -16.53 -2.10
C VAL A 55 8.30 -15.31 -1.25
N ARG A 56 9.11 -15.48 -0.21
CA ARG A 56 9.50 -14.36 0.67
C ARG A 56 10.24 -13.27 -0.11
N SER A 57 11.21 -13.65 -0.93
CA SER A 57 11.97 -12.68 -1.75
C SER A 57 11.08 -11.97 -2.75
N ALA A 58 10.16 -12.67 -3.41
CA ALA A 58 9.22 -12.08 -4.34
C ALA A 58 8.24 -11.11 -3.66
N LEU A 59 7.69 -11.48 -2.49
CA LEU A 59 6.81 -10.60 -1.73
C LEU A 59 7.52 -9.31 -1.30
N VAL A 60 8.77 -9.41 -0.83
CA VAL A 60 9.57 -8.23 -0.45
C VAL A 60 9.82 -7.34 -1.67
N PHE A 61 10.19 -7.94 -2.81
CA PHE A 61 10.45 -7.23 -4.05
C PHE A 61 9.20 -6.47 -4.53
N PHE A 62 8.06 -7.14 -4.67
CA PHE A 62 6.84 -6.51 -5.18
C PHE A 62 6.22 -5.49 -4.20
N LYS A 63 6.29 -5.74 -2.88
CA LYS A 63 5.89 -4.73 -1.89
C LYS A 63 6.77 -3.49 -1.96
N GLY A 64 8.07 -3.65 -2.15
CA GLY A 64 9.00 -2.55 -2.37
C GLY A 64 8.70 -1.78 -3.65
N ALA A 65 8.47 -2.50 -4.75
CA ALA A 65 8.12 -1.93 -6.05
C ALA A 65 6.82 -1.10 -6.01
N LEU A 66 5.79 -1.62 -5.34
CA LEU A 66 4.53 -0.90 -5.11
C LEU A 66 4.73 0.37 -4.27
N ARG A 67 5.47 0.26 -3.18
CA ARG A 67 5.71 1.39 -2.26
C ARG A 67 6.48 2.53 -2.92
N GLN A 68 7.36 2.21 -3.86
CA GLN A 68 8.18 3.19 -4.59
C GLN A 68 7.56 3.61 -5.93
N ASN A 69 6.39 3.08 -6.30
CA ASN A 69 5.73 3.30 -7.59
C ASN A 69 6.67 3.04 -8.78
N ILE A 70 7.42 1.93 -8.72
CA ILE A 70 8.41 1.57 -9.75
C ILE A 70 7.72 1.36 -11.09
N THR A 71 8.26 2.00 -12.14
CA THR A 71 7.79 1.80 -13.52
C THR A 71 8.22 0.44 -14.06
N VAL A 72 7.59 0.00 -15.16
CA VAL A 72 7.98 -1.25 -15.85
C VAL A 72 9.44 -1.20 -16.32
N ALA A 73 9.92 -0.03 -16.76
CA ALA A 73 11.30 0.17 -17.19
C ALA A 73 12.30 0.08 -16.03
N ASP A 74 11.99 0.73 -14.89
CA ASP A 74 12.85 0.68 -13.70
C ASP A 74 12.93 -0.74 -13.15
N MET A 75 11.80 -1.48 -13.16
CA MET A 75 11.76 -2.90 -12.77
C MET A 75 12.70 -3.76 -13.63
N ALA A 76 12.75 -3.52 -14.94
CA ALA A 76 13.67 -4.24 -15.82
C ALA A 76 15.13 -3.97 -15.45
N MET A 77 15.49 -2.70 -15.24
CA MET A 77 16.85 -2.31 -14.83
C MET A 77 17.26 -2.95 -13.50
N ASP A 78 16.36 -2.98 -12.51
CA ASP A 78 16.61 -3.61 -11.22
C ASP A 78 16.82 -5.13 -11.35
N LEU A 79 16.01 -5.81 -12.18
CA LEU A 79 16.13 -7.23 -12.43
C LEU A 79 17.40 -7.58 -13.23
N GLU A 80 17.82 -6.74 -14.17
CA GLU A 80 19.10 -6.87 -14.87
C GLU A 80 20.29 -6.76 -13.91
N GLN A 81 20.29 -5.77 -13.01
CA GLN A 81 21.32 -5.62 -11.98
C GLN A 81 21.37 -6.85 -11.05
N LEU A 82 20.24 -7.48 -10.81
CA LEU A 82 20.13 -8.73 -10.05
C LEU A 82 20.53 -9.96 -10.86
N GLN A 83 20.95 -9.82 -12.12
CA GLN A 83 21.34 -10.92 -13.01
C GLN A 83 20.21 -11.93 -13.27
N VAL A 84 18.98 -11.44 -13.42
CA VAL A 84 17.85 -12.24 -13.91
C VAL A 84 17.97 -12.38 -15.44
N GLU A 85 17.66 -13.56 -15.97
CA GLU A 85 17.73 -13.82 -17.41
C GLU A 85 16.68 -12.98 -18.18
N ALA A 86 17.04 -12.52 -19.39
CA ALA A 86 16.24 -11.56 -20.16
C ALA A 86 14.82 -12.05 -20.47
N ASP A 87 14.66 -13.34 -20.82
CA ASP A 87 13.35 -13.96 -21.07
C ASP A 87 12.43 -13.91 -19.83
N LYS A 88 13.00 -13.95 -18.64
CA LYS A 88 12.29 -13.86 -17.36
C LYS A 88 11.93 -12.43 -17.02
N ILE A 89 12.79 -11.47 -17.35
CA ILE A 89 12.52 -10.03 -17.16
C ILE A 89 11.26 -9.63 -17.94
N GLU A 90 11.11 -10.06 -19.18
CA GLU A 90 9.89 -9.81 -19.97
C GLU A 90 8.62 -10.38 -19.29
N ILE A 91 8.74 -11.53 -18.65
CA ILE A 91 7.63 -12.13 -17.90
C ILE A 91 7.28 -11.27 -16.68
N PHE A 92 8.27 -10.82 -15.92
CA PHE A 92 8.06 -9.92 -14.79
C PHE A 92 7.36 -8.63 -15.23
N GLN A 93 7.84 -7.99 -16.30
CA GLN A 93 7.27 -6.76 -16.84
C GLN A 93 5.80 -6.96 -17.24
N SER A 94 5.50 -8.01 -18.02
CA SER A 94 4.13 -8.28 -18.49
C SER A 94 3.16 -8.58 -17.34
N GLN A 95 3.61 -9.33 -16.32
CA GLN A 95 2.78 -9.63 -15.15
C GLN A 95 2.59 -8.40 -14.26
N TRP A 96 3.63 -7.59 -14.10
CA TRP A 96 3.56 -6.35 -13.34
C TRP A 96 2.59 -5.35 -13.98
N GLU A 97 2.70 -5.10 -15.27
CA GLU A 97 1.83 -4.18 -16.00
C GLU A 97 0.35 -4.56 -15.85
N ARG A 98 0.04 -5.85 -15.96
CA ARG A 98 -1.33 -6.38 -15.77
C ARG A 98 -1.85 -6.22 -14.35
N ALA A 99 -0.99 -6.47 -13.37
CA ALA A 99 -1.39 -6.50 -11.97
C ALA A 99 -1.33 -5.12 -11.30
N TYR A 100 -0.49 -4.20 -11.79
CA TYR A 100 -0.18 -2.93 -11.13
C TYR A 100 -1.41 -2.13 -10.73
N LYS A 101 -2.37 -1.96 -11.65
CA LYS A 101 -3.59 -1.17 -11.38
C LYS A 101 -4.42 -1.76 -10.23
N ALA A 102 -4.57 -3.09 -10.20
CA ALA A 102 -5.29 -3.78 -9.12
C ALA A 102 -4.53 -3.72 -7.79
N LEU A 103 -3.22 -3.90 -7.84
CA LEU A 103 -2.34 -3.81 -6.67
C LEU A 103 -2.30 -2.42 -6.05
N ALA A 104 -2.19 -1.38 -6.88
CA ALA A 104 -2.21 0.00 -6.43
C ALA A 104 -3.56 0.35 -5.76
N ARG A 105 -4.67 -0.09 -6.32
CA ARG A 105 -6.00 0.07 -5.71
C ARG A 105 -6.11 -0.66 -4.37
N SER A 106 -5.65 -1.90 -4.28
CA SER A 106 -5.65 -2.67 -3.03
C SER A 106 -4.79 -1.99 -1.96
N MET A 107 -3.61 -1.50 -2.32
CA MET A 107 -2.72 -0.80 -1.40
C MET A 107 -3.35 0.49 -0.86
N VAL A 108 -3.99 1.28 -1.73
CA VAL A 108 -4.74 2.48 -1.32
C VAL A 108 -5.90 2.09 -0.40
N ALA A 109 -6.67 1.06 -0.76
CA ALA A 109 -7.76 0.57 0.08
C ALA A 109 -7.29 0.11 1.46
N GLN A 110 -6.16 -0.60 1.54
CA GLN A 110 -5.57 -1.04 2.81
C GLN A 110 -5.10 0.13 3.68
N THR A 111 -4.51 1.16 3.09
CA THR A 111 -4.10 2.37 3.84
C THR A 111 -5.29 3.19 4.32
N LEU A 112 -6.39 3.19 3.57
CA LEU A 112 -7.61 3.91 3.92
C LEU A 112 -8.51 3.14 4.90
N THR A 113 -8.31 1.83 5.09
CA THR A 113 -9.10 1.02 6.04
C THR A 113 -8.58 1.08 7.47
N VAL A 114 -7.37 1.59 7.70
CA VAL A 114 -6.85 1.81 9.06
C VAL A 114 -7.44 3.11 9.59
N ASN A 115 -8.25 3.01 10.64
CA ASN A 115 -8.95 4.14 11.28
C ASN A 115 -9.88 4.90 10.32
N ASN A 116 -10.77 4.18 9.63
CA ASN A 116 -11.78 4.82 8.78
C ASN A 116 -12.51 5.92 9.53
N LEU A 117 -12.59 7.10 8.93
CA LEU A 117 -13.38 8.20 9.46
C LEU A 117 -14.87 7.82 9.40
N LEU A 118 -15.50 7.76 10.58
CA LEU A 118 -16.93 7.47 10.74
C LEU A 118 -17.75 8.76 10.73
N ASP A 119 -17.21 9.79 11.38
CA ASP A 119 -17.89 11.08 11.53
C ASP A 119 -16.88 12.21 11.75
N MET A 120 -17.25 13.42 11.36
CA MET A 120 -16.44 14.62 11.53
C MET A 120 -17.33 15.80 11.92
N GLU A 121 -17.07 16.36 13.10
CA GLU A 121 -17.72 17.58 13.58
C GLU A 121 -16.69 18.69 13.74
N TRP A 122 -17.11 19.91 13.50
CA TRP A 122 -16.26 21.09 13.70
C TRP A 122 -17.04 22.22 14.34
N LYS A 123 -16.37 22.97 15.20
CA LYS A 123 -16.93 24.13 15.91
C LYS A 123 -15.94 25.28 15.92
N PHE A 124 -16.42 26.47 15.64
CA PHE A 124 -15.64 27.67 15.85
C PHE A 124 -15.77 28.13 17.30
N GLY A 125 -14.64 28.50 17.90
CA GLY A 125 -14.58 29.12 19.19
C GLY A 125 -13.83 30.45 19.11
N VAL A 126 -14.14 31.34 20.03
CA VAL A 126 -13.40 32.59 20.22
C VAL A 126 -13.00 32.63 21.69
N THR A 127 -11.70 32.84 21.96
CA THR A 127 -11.24 33.04 23.34
C THR A 127 -11.75 34.37 23.85
N ALA A 128 -12.65 34.32 24.86
CA ALA A 128 -13.04 35.52 25.56
C ALA A 128 -11.84 35.99 26.40
N SER A 129 -11.50 37.29 26.36
CA SER A 129 -10.47 37.83 27.22
C SER A 129 -10.88 37.76 28.69
N SER A 130 -10.04 37.17 29.54
CA SER A 130 -10.11 37.33 30.98
C SER A 130 -9.36 38.63 31.31
N ASP A 131 -9.84 39.36 32.31
CA ASP A 131 -9.38 40.72 32.73
C ASP A 131 -7.88 40.84 33.08
N GLU A 132 -7.10 39.76 33.04
CA GLU A 132 -5.67 39.74 33.42
C GLU A 132 -4.69 39.50 32.26
N LEU A 133 -5.14 39.27 31.05
CA LEU A 133 -4.26 39.02 29.90
C LEU A 133 -4.82 39.68 28.64
N GLU A 134 -4.08 40.68 28.11
CA GLU A 134 -4.30 41.35 26.83
C GLU A 134 -4.22 40.40 25.60
N LYS A 135 -4.86 39.23 25.60
CA LYS A 135 -5.04 38.43 24.41
C LYS A 135 -6.44 38.63 23.86
N VAL A 136 -6.56 39.63 23.03
CA VAL A 136 -7.69 39.90 22.16
C VAL A 136 -8.08 38.65 21.43
N GLY A 137 -9.35 38.21 21.55
CA GLY A 137 -10.02 37.04 21.03
C GLY A 137 -9.41 36.40 19.82
N SER A 138 -8.59 35.39 20.01
CA SER A 138 -8.15 34.54 18.89
C SER A 138 -9.23 33.54 18.54
N THR A 139 -9.58 33.48 17.25
CA THR A 139 -10.50 32.48 16.72
C THR A 139 -9.77 31.17 16.55
N TYR A 140 -10.35 30.10 17.04
CA TYR A 140 -9.84 28.74 16.86
C TYR A 140 -10.95 27.83 16.35
N LEU A 141 -10.56 26.72 15.73
CA LEU A 141 -11.46 25.69 15.26
C LEU A 141 -11.19 24.41 16.04
N GLN A 142 -12.22 23.85 16.63
CA GLN A 142 -12.20 22.50 17.21
C GLN A 142 -12.73 21.51 16.16
N LEU A 143 -11.90 20.53 15.82
CA LEU A 143 -12.23 19.44 14.91
C LEU A 143 -12.30 18.15 15.72
N ARG A 144 -13.45 17.48 15.66
CA ARG A 144 -13.70 16.17 16.26
C ARG A 144 -13.76 15.14 15.15
N LEU A 145 -12.88 14.16 15.19
CA LEU A 145 -12.86 13.05 14.26
C LEU A 145 -13.23 11.77 15.00
N LEU A 146 -14.25 11.07 14.53
CA LEU A 146 -14.62 9.74 15.00
C LEU A 146 -14.11 8.71 14.00
N THR A 147 -13.23 7.81 14.44
CA THR A 147 -12.58 6.83 13.58
C THR A 147 -12.89 5.40 14.03
N ALA A 148 -12.97 4.46 13.08
CA ALA A 148 -13.15 3.04 13.37
C ALA A 148 -11.84 2.40 13.83
N LYS A 149 -11.88 1.56 14.87
CA LYS A 149 -10.74 0.74 15.31
C LYS A 149 -10.65 -0.56 14.52
N ALA A 150 -9.45 -1.01 14.23
CA ALA A 150 -9.21 -2.27 13.54
C ALA A 150 -9.74 -3.52 14.27
N GLY A 151 -9.98 -3.44 15.57
CA GLY A 151 -10.53 -4.52 16.41
C GLY A 151 -12.01 -4.39 16.75
N GLY A 152 -12.74 -3.46 16.14
CA GLY A 152 -14.10 -3.09 16.47
C GLY A 152 -14.18 -1.96 17.52
N GLY A 153 -15.23 -1.16 17.43
CA GLY A 153 -15.40 0.07 18.22
C GLY A 153 -14.91 1.32 17.48
N SER A 154 -14.92 2.44 18.19
CA SER A 154 -14.50 3.74 17.64
C SER A 154 -13.47 4.42 18.54
N ASP A 155 -12.71 5.31 17.94
CA ASP A 155 -11.77 6.21 18.61
C ASP A 155 -12.13 7.65 18.30
N GLU A 156 -11.94 8.54 19.25
CA GLU A 156 -12.25 9.95 19.10
C GLU A 156 -10.96 10.77 19.17
N VAL A 157 -10.74 11.58 18.15
CA VAL A 157 -9.57 12.48 18.06
C VAL A 157 -10.09 13.91 18.08
N MET A 158 -9.67 14.68 19.07
CA MET A 158 -9.98 16.11 19.17
C MET A 158 -8.75 16.92 18.78
N LEU A 159 -8.92 17.82 17.83
CA LEU A 159 -7.88 18.73 17.36
C LEU A 159 -8.36 20.17 17.56
N GLU A 160 -7.47 21.02 18.04
CA GLU A 160 -7.70 22.45 18.07
C GLU A 160 -6.71 23.13 17.12
N LEU A 161 -7.22 23.88 16.17
CA LEU A 161 -6.47 24.47 15.07
C LEU A 161 -6.68 25.98 15.06
N THR A 162 -5.65 26.73 14.77
CA THR A 162 -5.81 28.11 14.35
C THR A 162 -6.49 28.16 12.97
N VAL A 163 -7.05 29.29 12.59
CA VAL A 163 -7.66 29.46 11.26
C VAL A 163 -6.65 29.19 10.15
N GLU A 164 -5.41 29.60 10.31
CA GLU A 164 -4.32 29.33 9.35
C GLU A 164 -4.02 27.83 9.21
N GLN A 165 -3.87 27.13 10.35
CA GLN A 165 -3.66 25.68 10.37
C GLN A 165 -4.82 24.91 9.75
N PHE A 166 -6.04 25.38 9.93
CA PHE A 166 -7.21 24.77 9.29
C PHE A 166 -7.16 24.92 7.76
N TYR A 167 -6.79 26.09 7.25
CA TYR A 167 -6.66 26.25 5.79
C TYR A 167 -5.53 25.40 5.19
N GLU A 168 -4.41 25.25 5.90
CA GLU A 168 -3.35 24.35 5.50
C GLU A 168 -3.82 22.88 5.46
N PHE A 169 -4.53 22.45 6.51
CA PHE A 169 -5.12 21.12 6.56
C PHE A 169 -6.11 20.89 5.40
N LEU A 170 -7.01 21.84 5.13
CA LEU A 170 -7.96 21.77 4.03
C LEU A 170 -7.26 21.66 2.69
N ALA A 171 -6.23 22.47 2.44
CA ALA A 171 -5.45 22.39 1.20
C ALA A 171 -4.77 21.04 1.00
N GLN A 172 -4.28 20.41 2.08
CA GLN A 172 -3.71 19.07 2.03
C GLN A 172 -4.78 18.03 1.69
N MET A 173 -5.97 18.12 2.30
CA MET A 173 -7.09 17.21 2.01
C MET A 173 -7.57 17.32 0.57
N GLU A 174 -7.63 18.52 0.00
CA GLU A 174 -7.97 18.72 -1.42
C GLU A 174 -6.93 18.08 -2.36
N ARG A 175 -5.64 18.19 -2.05
CA ARG A 175 -4.57 17.52 -2.80
C ARG A 175 -4.70 16.01 -2.75
N VAL A 176 -4.95 15.45 -1.55
CA VAL A 176 -5.17 14.00 -1.38
C VAL A 176 -6.39 13.55 -2.17
N LYS A 177 -7.49 14.30 -2.09
CA LYS A 177 -8.71 14.01 -2.86
C LYS A 177 -8.42 13.97 -4.36
N ALA A 178 -7.74 14.98 -4.91
CA ALA A 178 -7.37 15.01 -6.32
C ALA A 178 -6.52 13.80 -6.73
N SER A 179 -5.59 13.37 -5.85
CA SER A 179 -4.77 12.18 -6.08
C SER A 179 -5.60 10.88 -6.06
N VAL A 180 -6.55 10.76 -5.14
CA VAL A 180 -7.46 9.61 -5.04
C VAL A 180 -8.39 9.57 -6.25
N ASP A 181 -8.96 10.69 -6.66
CA ASP A 181 -9.84 10.79 -7.83
C ASP A 181 -9.09 10.39 -9.11
N PHE A 182 -7.82 10.79 -9.26
CA PHE A 182 -6.95 10.38 -10.37
C PHE A 182 -6.70 8.86 -10.39
N LEU A 183 -6.54 8.23 -9.23
CA LEU A 183 -6.31 6.77 -9.11
C LEU A 183 -7.60 5.96 -9.28
N SER A 184 -8.78 6.59 -9.10
CA SER A 184 -10.09 5.94 -9.14
C SER A 184 -10.71 5.90 -10.55
N GLY A 185 -10.29 6.79 -11.44
CA GLY A 185 -10.72 6.88 -12.85
C GLY A 185 -9.94 5.94 -13.73
#